data_8cb48c76cd59afd9862ba48e01ef9051
#
_entry.id   8cb48c76cd59afd9862ba48e01ef9051
#
_cell.length_a   1.000
_cell.length_b   1.000
_cell.length_c   1.000
_cell.angle_alpha   90.00
_cell.angle_beta   90.00
_cell.angle_gamma   90.00
#
_symmetry.space_group_name_H-M   'P 1'
#
loop_
_entity.id
_entity.type
_entity.pdbx_description
1 polymer ?
#
loop_
_entity_poly.entity_id
_entity_poly.type
_entity_poly.pdbx_seq_one_letter_code
_entity_poly.pdbx_strand_id
1 'polypeptide(L)'
;MRPRRIPLIATAVLSAGALTAALLTTGTAASAEPAGTSRPASAAHPAGVPWSHVGPGWVLAQYTTAAPEGGKTGPVTLYLISPGGARYQLARWPDFRTAPELVAWSPDGKRALFQVFSGKGGAEQLTLATGRMSTFVMQGNATPIGYTTPRGLNIVGTRQSGNSTIVARYSLSGRLVQSLGSGGALYAPSGTEFAAGASHGIKLVSNRGALIRQLPVPGTSANTCNPVRWWNSGTILASCSPPGSGVPRLWLVPASGAHPKALTPPRNPNRSGDLGDLDAWQLSSGLYLQAAGPCGVLHIYRQAPGGSIKLITVPHTNGDNRVLTARGSRLLVEAPTDCTGSVSLLWYDPGTRAEQWLIRAPGNVIGVANAVPFYSRQNGDL
;
A
#
# COMPACT_ATOMS: atom_id res chain seq x y z
N MET A 1 19.25 -16.28 -43.64
CA MET A 1 18.98 -15.22 -42.64
C MET A 1 18.45 -15.90 -41.38
N ARG A 2 19.21 -15.86 -40.27
CA ARG A 2 18.80 -16.45 -38.98
C ARG A 2 18.18 -15.35 -38.11
N PRO A 3 17.02 -15.54 -37.46
CA PRO A 3 16.45 -14.53 -36.57
C PRO A 3 17.27 -14.46 -35.28
N ARG A 4 17.66 -13.25 -34.91
CA ARG A 4 18.29 -12.93 -33.62
C ARG A 4 17.26 -13.10 -32.50
N ARG A 5 17.56 -13.94 -31.54
CA ARG A 5 16.81 -14.07 -30.27
C ARG A 5 17.10 -12.85 -29.39
N ILE A 6 16.08 -12.10 -29.06
CA ILE A 6 16.13 -11.04 -28.04
C ILE A 6 15.89 -11.72 -26.69
N PRO A 7 16.71 -11.53 -25.67
CA PRO A 7 16.43 -12.09 -24.35
C PRO A 7 15.28 -11.32 -23.69
N LEU A 8 14.23 -12.04 -23.33
CA LEU A 8 13.18 -11.54 -22.44
C LEU A 8 13.77 -11.32 -21.04
N ILE A 9 13.88 -10.07 -20.65
CA ILE A 9 14.18 -9.68 -19.27
C ILE A 9 12.86 -9.87 -18.48
N ALA A 10 12.84 -10.87 -17.61
CA ALA A 10 11.78 -11.08 -16.67
C ALA A 10 11.84 -9.96 -15.61
N THR A 11 10.96 -8.98 -15.72
CA THR A 11 10.79 -7.94 -14.70
C THR A 11 9.95 -8.51 -13.57
N ALA A 12 10.59 -8.81 -12.45
CA ALA A 12 9.88 -9.13 -11.21
C ALA A 12 9.13 -7.88 -10.75
N VAL A 13 7.80 -7.95 -10.74
CA VAL A 13 6.96 -6.90 -10.16
C VAL A 13 7.08 -6.98 -8.65
N LEU A 14 7.91 -6.13 -8.08
CA LEU A 14 7.97 -5.84 -6.65
C LEU A 14 6.79 -4.93 -6.31
N SER A 15 5.94 -5.43 -5.46
CA SER A 15 4.90 -4.65 -4.79
C SER A 15 5.53 -3.46 -4.09
N ALA A 16 5.07 -2.27 -4.44
CA ALA A 16 5.25 -0.97 -3.76
C ALA A 16 6.55 -0.81 -2.96
N GLY A 17 7.64 -0.62 -3.67
CA GLY A 17 8.90 -0.13 -3.12
C GLY A 17 9.53 0.79 -4.15
N ALA A 18 9.78 2.03 -3.79
CA ALA A 18 10.38 3.05 -4.64
C ALA A 18 11.69 2.54 -5.28
N LEU A 19 11.73 2.45 -6.60
CA LEU A 19 12.95 2.28 -7.37
C LEU A 19 13.67 3.63 -7.44
N THR A 20 14.71 3.82 -6.61
CA THR A 20 15.71 4.87 -6.80
C THR A 20 16.80 4.32 -7.71
N ALA A 21 16.87 4.81 -8.95
CA ALA A 21 17.99 4.62 -9.84
C ALA A 21 19.21 5.41 -9.31
N ALA A 22 20.26 4.71 -8.87
CA ALA A 22 21.53 5.32 -8.53
C ALA A 22 22.33 5.55 -9.81
N LEU A 23 22.40 6.80 -10.26
CA LEU A 23 23.41 7.28 -11.20
C LEU A 23 24.69 7.59 -10.41
N LEU A 24 25.71 6.77 -10.61
CA LEU A 24 27.09 7.05 -10.16
C LEU A 24 27.68 8.17 -11.02
N THR A 25 27.69 9.38 -10.49
CA THR A 25 28.58 10.45 -10.96
C THR A 25 29.58 10.78 -9.87
N THR A 26 30.84 10.52 -10.14
CA THR A 26 31.99 11.02 -9.36
C THR A 26 32.04 12.53 -9.49
N GLY A 27 31.73 13.25 -8.45
CA GLY A 27 31.79 14.72 -8.38
C GLY A 27 32.20 15.16 -6.98
N THR A 28 33.27 15.95 -6.95
CA THR A 28 33.93 16.69 -5.88
C THR A 28 33.02 17.05 -4.68
N ALA A 29 33.55 16.79 -3.48
CA ALA A 29 32.94 17.14 -2.21
C ALA A 29 32.75 18.67 -2.08
N ALA A 30 31.52 19.12 -2.29
CA ALA A 30 31.02 20.40 -1.80
C ALA A 30 30.42 20.16 -0.41
N SER A 31 30.84 20.95 0.57
CA SER A 31 30.31 20.93 1.94
C SER A 31 28.77 21.07 1.89
N ALA A 32 28.07 20.01 2.24
CA ALA A 32 26.61 20.03 2.34
C ALA A 32 26.21 20.89 3.55
N GLU A 33 25.59 22.01 3.29
CA GLU A 33 24.77 22.73 4.27
C GLU A 33 23.75 21.75 4.90
N PRO A 34 23.49 21.84 6.20
CA PRO A 34 22.51 20.98 6.86
C PRO A 34 21.15 21.20 6.20
N ALA A 35 20.59 20.16 5.61
CA ALA A 35 19.26 20.16 5.01
C ALA A 35 18.24 20.73 6.01
N GLY A 36 17.70 21.90 5.71
CA GLY A 36 16.73 22.58 6.52
C GLY A 36 15.55 21.64 6.80
N THR A 37 15.20 21.48 8.07
CA THR A 37 14.01 20.76 8.51
C THR A 37 12.80 21.40 7.86
N SER A 38 12.12 20.68 6.96
CA SER A 38 10.89 21.12 6.32
C SER A 38 9.77 21.18 7.38
N ARG A 39 9.71 22.29 8.10
CA ARG A 39 8.64 22.52 9.06
C ARG A 39 7.36 22.81 8.27
N PRO A 40 6.25 22.12 8.53
CA PRO A 40 4.97 22.46 7.90
C PRO A 40 4.67 23.92 8.21
N ALA A 41 4.34 24.71 7.19
CA ALA A 41 4.12 26.15 7.33
C ALA A 41 2.90 26.48 8.20
N SER A 42 2.05 25.52 8.49
CA SER A 42 0.91 25.63 9.41
C SER A 42 0.39 24.24 9.76
N ALA A 43 0.73 23.72 10.91
CA ALA A 43 -0.09 22.75 11.60
C ALA A 43 -1.14 23.52 12.42
N ALA A 44 -2.15 24.04 11.76
CA ALA A 44 -3.29 24.64 12.46
C ALA A 44 -4.01 23.53 13.23
N HIS A 45 -4.44 23.83 14.45
CA HIS A 45 -5.40 22.96 15.15
C HIS A 45 -6.59 22.78 14.20
N PRO A 46 -6.90 21.53 13.73
CA PRO A 46 -7.89 21.35 12.68
C PRO A 46 -9.28 21.62 13.23
N ALA A 47 -9.67 22.92 13.12
CA ALA A 47 -10.96 23.39 13.55
C ALA A 47 -12.08 22.66 12.80
N GLY A 48 -13.12 22.26 13.52
CA GLY A 48 -14.32 21.67 12.92
C GLY A 48 -14.25 20.18 12.58
N VAL A 49 -13.13 19.47 12.83
CA VAL A 49 -13.09 18.01 12.65
C VAL A 49 -13.93 17.32 13.72
N PRO A 50 -14.92 16.49 13.36
CA PRO A 50 -15.73 15.74 14.32
C PRO A 50 -14.97 14.49 14.81
N TRP A 51 -13.94 14.65 15.62
CA TRP A 51 -13.03 13.58 16.05
C TRP A 51 -13.73 12.38 16.68
N SER A 52 -14.86 12.59 17.36
CA SER A 52 -15.66 11.49 17.94
C SER A 52 -16.32 10.58 16.90
N HIS A 53 -16.41 11.03 15.64
CA HIS A 53 -16.99 10.27 14.53
C HIS A 53 -15.94 9.75 13.54
N VAL A 54 -14.66 10.11 13.75
CA VAL A 54 -13.59 9.64 12.89
C VAL A 54 -13.36 8.15 13.12
N GLY A 55 -13.46 7.36 12.06
CA GLY A 55 -13.36 5.91 12.14
C GLY A 55 -13.48 5.23 10.78
N PRO A 56 -14.05 4.03 10.72
CA PRO A 56 -14.12 3.26 9.47
C PRO A 56 -14.72 4.06 8.31
N GLY A 57 -14.04 4.03 7.17
CA GLY A 57 -14.43 4.73 5.93
C GLY A 57 -13.96 6.18 5.82
N TRP A 58 -13.34 6.72 6.87
CA TRP A 58 -12.57 7.94 6.75
C TRP A 58 -11.24 7.67 6.05
N VAL A 59 -10.72 8.68 5.36
CA VAL A 59 -9.50 8.57 4.55
C VAL A 59 -8.60 9.76 4.85
N LEU A 60 -7.30 9.51 5.03
CA LEU A 60 -6.27 10.53 4.90
C LEU A 60 -5.80 10.56 3.46
N ALA A 61 -5.72 11.73 2.85
CA ALA A 61 -5.21 11.90 1.50
C ALA A 61 -4.30 13.11 1.40
N GLN A 62 -3.12 12.91 0.85
CA GLN A 62 -2.24 13.99 0.41
C GLN A 62 -2.60 14.39 -1.01
N TYR A 63 -2.75 15.68 -1.22
CA TYR A 63 -3.16 16.26 -2.49
C TYR A 63 -2.31 17.47 -2.85
N THR A 64 -1.98 17.60 -4.13
CA THR A 64 -1.33 18.77 -4.70
C THR A 64 -2.04 19.23 -5.97
N THR A 65 -2.08 20.55 -6.21
CA THR A 65 -2.55 21.12 -7.48
C THR A 65 -1.48 21.10 -8.58
N ALA A 66 -0.22 20.81 -8.22
CA ALA A 66 0.87 20.74 -9.19
C ALA A 66 0.87 19.40 -9.91
N ALA A 67 1.12 19.40 -11.21
CA ALA A 67 1.41 18.18 -11.95
C ALA A 67 2.86 17.73 -11.65
N PRO A 68 3.09 16.51 -11.13
CA PRO A 68 4.45 16.05 -10.77
C PRO A 68 5.40 16.04 -11.98
N GLU A 69 4.88 15.72 -13.16
CA GLU A 69 5.65 15.55 -14.40
C GLU A 69 6.18 16.87 -14.99
N GLY A 70 5.59 18.00 -14.63
CA GLY A 70 5.98 19.31 -15.18
C GLY A 70 7.08 20.04 -14.42
N GLY A 71 7.72 19.43 -13.41
CA GLY A 71 8.70 20.10 -12.56
C GLY A 71 8.12 21.30 -11.78
N LYS A 72 6.81 21.51 -11.83
CA LYS A 72 6.12 22.59 -11.14
C LYS A 72 6.03 22.24 -9.65
N THR A 73 6.52 23.15 -8.84
CA THR A 73 6.39 23.09 -7.40
C THR A 73 5.02 23.69 -7.02
N GLY A 74 4.32 23.02 -6.13
CA GLY A 74 3.04 23.48 -5.61
C GLY A 74 2.82 22.99 -4.18
N PRO A 75 1.90 23.59 -3.44
CA PRO A 75 1.63 23.18 -2.08
C PRO A 75 1.03 21.77 -2.04
N VAL A 76 1.44 21.01 -1.04
CA VAL A 76 0.82 19.72 -0.69
C VAL A 76 -0.06 19.92 0.53
N THR A 77 -1.28 19.43 0.48
CA THR A 77 -2.23 19.49 1.59
C THR A 77 -2.62 18.08 2.02
N LEU A 78 -2.56 17.83 3.32
CA LEU A 78 -3.14 16.64 3.92
C LEU A 78 -4.59 16.91 4.30
N TYR A 79 -5.48 16.14 3.75
CA TYR A 79 -6.90 16.14 4.10
C TYR A 79 -7.29 14.90 4.90
N LEU A 80 -8.15 15.12 5.91
CA LEU A 80 -9.00 14.08 6.46
C LEU A 80 -10.34 14.17 5.75
N ILE A 81 -10.78 13.06 5.13
CA ILE A 81 -11.98 13.01 4.31
C ILE A 81 -12.98 12.07 4.95
N SER A 82 -14.20 12.56 5.21
CA SER A 82 -15.27 11.74 5.76
C SER A 82 -15.83 10.76 4.72
N PRO A 83 -16.55 9.70 5.15
CA PRO A 83 -17.26 8.81 4.22
C PRO A 83 -18.25 9.52 3.30
N GLY A 84 -18.77 10.68 3.72
CA GLY A 84 -19.65 11.54 2.93
C GLY A 84 -18.93 12.50 1.98
N GLY A 85 -17.58 12.54 2.01
CA GLY A 85 -16.77 13.42 1.15
C GLY A 85 -16.43 14.77 1.73
N ALA A 86 -16.86 15.10 2.97
CA ALA A 86 -16.44 16.33 3.66
C ALA A 86 -14.94 16.29 3.92
N ARG A 87 -14.22 17.38 3.60
CA ARG A 87 -12.76 17.48 3.68
C ARG A 87 -12.36 18.44 4.79
N TYR A 88 -11.41 18.01 5.60
CA TYR A 88 -10.84 18.79 6.70
C TYR A 88 -9.33 18.88 6.49
N GLN A 89 -8.79 20.07 6.33
CA GLN A 89 -7.36 20.29 6.19
C GLN A 89 -6.67 20.06 7.53
N LEU A 90 -5.67 19.16 7.54
CA LEU A 90 -4.89 18.82 8.75
C LEU A 90 -3.50 19.44 8.73
N ALA A 91 -2.85 19.46 7.56
CA ALA A 91 -1.52 20.04 7.41
C ALA A 91 -1.32 20.53 5.96
N ARG A 92 -0.37 21.46 5.78
CA ARG A 92 0.01 21.97 4.47
C ARG A 92 1.52 22.20 4.42
N TRP A 93 2.14 21.74 3.34
CA TRP A 93 3.53 21.99 3.00
C TRP A 93 3.57 22.94 1.80
N PRO A 94 4.52 23.90 1.76
CA PRO A 94 4.55 24.91 0.70
C PRO A 94 4.97 24.33 -0.66
N ASP A 95 5.76 23.25 -0.65
CA ASP A 95 6.37 22.68 -1.85
C ASP A 95 6.30 21.15 -1.82
N PHE A 96 5.89 20.56 -2.95
CA PHE A 96 5.86 19.12 -3.18
C PHE A 96 7.22 18.44 -2.94
N ARG A 97 8.33 19.10 -3.29
CA ARG A 97 9.67 18.55 -3.14
C ARG A 97 10.11 18.39 -1.68
N THR A 98 9.52 19.17 -0.80
CA THR A 98 9.83 19.13 0.63
C THR A 98 8.75 18.45 1.46
N ALA A 99 7.60 18.16 0.86
CA ALA A 99 6.52 17.46 1.54
C ALA A 99 6.93 15.99 1.77
N PRO A 100 6.77 15.48 2.98
CA PRO A 100 6.99 14.06 3.25
C PRO A 100 5.85 13.24 2.63
N GLU A 101 6.11 11.99 2.24
CA GLU A 101 5.11 11.08 1.69
C GLU A 101 4.29 10.42 2.80
N LEU A 102 2.97 10.45 2.69
CA LEU A 102 2.06 9.75 3.61
C LEU A 102 2.19 8.23 3.42
N VAL A 103 2.61 7.55 4.48
CA VAL A 103 2.82 6.10 4.48
C VAL A 103 1.65 5.36 5.11
N ALA A 104 1.18 5.83 6.28
CA ALA A 104 0.18 5.11 7.05
C ALA A 104 -0.60 6.00 8.01
N TRP A 105 -1.77 5.52 8.37
CA TRP A 105 -2.57 6.00 9.48
C TRP A 105 -2.54 4.97 10.61
N SER A 106 -2.31 5.41 11.86
CA SER A 106 -2.25 4.49 13.00
C SER A 106 -3.62 3.84 13.25
N PRO A 107 -3.64 2.56 13.65
CA PRO A 107 -4.88 1.82 13.89
C PRO A 107 -5.76 2.42 14.99
N ASP A 108 -5.17 3.17 15.92
CA ASP A 108 -5.93 3.91 16.96
C ASP A 108 -6.53 5.23 16.46
N GLY A 109 -6.35 5.55 15.18
CA GLY A 109 -6.88 6.74 14.53
C GLY A 109 -6.17 8.06 14.90
N LYS A 110 -5.08 8.03 15.68
CA LYS A 110 -4.52 9.22 16.31
C LYS A 110 -3.36 9.85 15.55
N ARG A 111 -2.66 9.09 14.68
CA ARG A 111 -1.40 9.52 14.08
C ARG A 111 -1.32 9.19 12.61
N ALA A 112 -0.76 10.09 11.83
CA ALA A 112 -0.31 9.83 10.47
C ALA A 112 1.21 9.68 10.46
N LEU A 113 1.73 8.74 9.69
CA LEU A 113 3.15 8.45 9.50
C LEU A 113 3.55 8.86 8.09
N PHE A 114 4.69 9.51 7.99
CA PHE A 114 5.25 9.98 6.73
C PHE A 114 6.69 9.51 6.58
N GLN A 115 7.09 9.28 5.35
CA GLN A 115 8.49 9.10 4.96
C GLN A 115 9.07 10.44 4.49
N VAL A 116 10.28 10.77 4.95
CA VAL A 116 11.03 11.93 4.52
C VAL A 116 12.16 11.48 3.60
N PHE A 117 12.22 12.02 2.39
CA PHE A 117 13.25 11.68 1.41
C PHE A 117 14.57 12.42 1.66
N SER A 118 15.12 12.34 2.86
CA SER A 118 16.39 13.00 3.24
C SER A 118 17.63 12.10 3.09
N GLY A 119 17.50 10.91 2.51
CA GLY A 119 18.61 9.95 2.35
C GLY A 119 19.09 9.28 3.64
N LYS A 120 18.56 9.64 4.81
CA LYS A 120 18.97 9.15 6.13
C LYS A 120 17.87 8.37 6.87
N GLY A 121 16.87 7.82 6.16
CA GLY A 121 15.77 7.09 6.82
C GLY A 121 14.89 8.01 7.69
N GLY A 122 14.66 9.24 7.25
CA GLY A 122 13.83 10.22 7.95
C GLY A 122 12.36 9.80 7.97
N ALA A 123 11.71 10.03 9.10
CA ALA A 123 10.27 9.85 9.26
C ALA A 123 9.67 11.03 10.01
N GLU A 124 8.42 11.34 9.70
CA GLU A 124 7.61 12.30 10.43
C GLU A 124 6.33 11.66 10.91
N GLN A 125 5.85 12.12 12.05
CA GLN A 125 4.59 11.68 12.62
C GLN A 125 3.74 12.88 13.02
N LEU A 126 2.53 12.94 12.48
CA LEU A 126 1.54 13.95 12.81
C LEU A 126 0.54 13.37 13.83
N THR A 127 0.40 14.03 14.98
CA THR A 127 -0.72 13.78 15.90
C THR A 127 -1.94 14.51 15.37
N LEU A 128 -2.93 13.77 14.87
CA LEU A 128 -4.02 14.33 14.06
C LEU A 128 -4.89 15.34 14.81
N ALA A 129 -5.24 15.05 16.06
CA ALA A 129 -6.13 15.93 16.84
C ALA A 129 -5.47 17.26 17.25
N THR A 130 -4.14 17.30 17.38
CA THR A 130 -3.42 18.50 17.84
C THR A 130 -2.63 19.20 16.74
N GLY A 131 -2.47 18.57 15.57
CA GLY A 131 -1.61 19.08 14.51
C GLY A 131 -0.10 19.01 14.85
N ARG A 132 0.28 18.39 15.99
CA ARG A 132 1.69 18.34 16.40
C ARG A 132 2.48 17.39 15.50
N MET A 133 3.51 17.91 14.85
CA MET A 133 4.47 17.13 14.05
C MET A 133 5.69 16.80 14.90
N SER A 134 6.20 15.57 14.74
CA SER A 134 7.49 15.12 15.28
C SER A 134 8.30 14.47 14.17
N THR A 135 9.57 14.90 14.05
CA THR A 135 10.53 14.35 13.06
C THR A 135 11.55 13.51 13.79
N PHE A 136 11.91 12.37 13.21
CA PHE A 136 12.92 11.46 13.77
C PHE A 136 13.60 10.66 12.66
N VAL A 137 14.75 10.08 12.96
CA VAL A 137 15.46 9.16 12.07
C VAL A 137 15.23 7.74 12.55
N MET A 138 14.84 6.86 11.65
CA MET A 138 14.71 5.45 11.96
C MET A 138 16.08 4.78 12.00
N GLN A 139 16.38 4.09 13.10
CA GLN A 139 17.66 3.44 13.32
C GLN A 139 18.01 2.46 12.18
N GLY A 140 19.24 2.56 11.68
CA GLY A 140 19.71 1.76 10.54
C GLY A 140 19.17 2.25 9.21
N ASN A 141 18.83 3.54 9.09
CA ASN A 141 18.29 4.17 7.89
C ASN A 141 17.06 3.44 7.31
N ALA A 142 16.20 2.93 8.22
CA ALA A 142 15.03 2.19 7.82
C ALA A 142 13.97 3.10 7.20
N THR A 143 13.23 2.55 6.25
CA THR A 143 12.07 3.18 5.63
C THR A 143 10.81 2.77 6.38
N PRO A 144 9.96 3.69 6.88
CA PRO A 144 8.70 3.34 7.50
C PRO A 144 7.73 2.76 6.47
N ILE A 145 6.98 1.72 6.85
CA ILE A 145 5.95 1.10 6.00
C ILE A 145 4.57 1.02 6.68
N GLY A 146 4.49 1.32 7.97
CA GLY A 146 3.22 1.31 8.69
C GLY A 146 3.36 1.28 10.19
N TYR A 147 2.24 0.99 10.84
CA TYR A 147 2.16 0.79 12.28
C TYR A 147 1.83 -0.66 12.63
N THR A 148 2.20 -1.07 13.84
CA THR A 148 1.73 -2.35 14.39
C THR A 148 0.24 -2.27 14.76
N THR A 149 -0.50 -3.34 14.53
CA THR A 149 -1.88 -3.50 14.98
C THR A 149 -1.94 -4.00 16.43
N PRO A 150 -3.08 -3.87 17.13
CA PRO A 150 -4.26 -3.06 16.81
C PRO A 150 -4.16 -1.59 17.27
N ARG A 151 -3.12 -1.21 18.01
CA ARG A 151 -3.03 0.10 18.69
C ARG A 151 -1.98 1.05 18.10
N GLY A 152 -1.22 0.64 17.12
CA GLY A 152 -0.17 1.48 16.55
C GLY A 152 0.95 1.85 17.52
N LEU A 153 1.29 0.98 18.47
CA LEU A 153 2.28 1.27 19.52
C LEU A 153 3.72 1.31 19.01
N ASN A 154 3.96 0.77 17.83
CA ASN A 154 5.28 0.76 17.20
C ASN A 154 5.11 1.05 15.69
N ILE A 155 6.21 1.46 15.07
CA ILE A 155 6.35 1.59 13.63
C ILE A 155 6.92 0.27 13.08
N VAL A 156 6.42 -0.14 11.93
CA VAL A 156 7.02 -1.18 11.10
C VAL A 156 7.81 -0.49 10.01
N GLY A 157 9.02 -0.94 9.79
CA GLY A 157 9.88 -0.40 8.74
C GLY A 157 10.74 -1.47 8.11
N THR A 158 11.29 -1.14 6.95
CA THR A 158 12.25 -1.98 6.23
C THR A 158 13.62 -1.34 6.24
N ARG A 159 14.66 -2.16 6.35
CA ARG A 159 16.06 -1.73 6.21
C ARG A 159 16.82 -2.71 5.34
N GLN A 160 17.84 -2.22 4.65
CA GLN A 160 18.77 -3.09 3.94
C GLN A 160 19.77 -3.71 4.93
N SER A 161 20.07 -4.97 4.74
CA SER A 161 21.11 -5.71 5.47
C SER A 161 21.84 -6.61 4.47
N GLY A 162 22.97 -6.16 3.95
CA GLY A 162 23.58 -6.75 2.77
C GLY A 162 22.62 -6.73 1.58
N ASN A 163 22.44 -7.88 0.95
CA ASN A 163 21.54 -8.03 -0.21
C ASN A 163 20.07 -8.34 0.18
N SER A 164 19.74 -8.29 1.47
CA SER A 164 18.40 -8.64 1.95
C SER A 164 17.68 -7.45 2.54
N THR A 165 16.39 -7.33 2.26
CA THR A 165 15.50 -6.39 2.94
C THR A 165 14.98 -7.04 4.22
N ILE A 166 15.27 -6.41 5.36
CA ILE A 166 14.82 -6.85 6.67
C ILE A 166 13.65 -5.99 7.11
N VAL A 167 12.55 -6.65 7.49
CA VAL A 167 11.45 -5.99 8.19
C VAL A 167 11.76 -5.94 9.67
N ALA A 168 11.49 -4.80 10.30
CA ALA A 168 11.75 -4.62 11.72
C ALA A 168 10.70 -3.72 12.37
N ARG A 169 10.59 -3.85 13.68
CA ARG A 169 9.75 -3.04 14.53
C ARG A 169 10.58 -1.96 15.22
N TYR A 170 10.05 -0.75 15.21
CA TYR A 170 10.68 0.43 15.80
C TYR A 170 9.74 1.08 16.81
N SER A 171 10.30 1.73 17.83
CA SER A 171 9.53 2.62 18.67
C SER A 171 8.93 3.78 17.87
N LEU A 172 8.00 4.52 18.45
CA LEU A 172 7.44 5.73 17.84
C LEU A 172 8.45 6.87 17.67
N SER A 173 9.65 6.72 18.23
CA SER A 173 10.81 7.63 18.06
C SER A 173 11.87 7.09 17.11
N GLY A 174 11.59 6.01 16.37
CA GLY A 174 12.49 5.44 15.37
C GLY A 174 13.59 4.50 15.89
N ARG A 175 13.66 4.22 17.19
CA ARG A 175 14.64 3.28 17.76
C ARG A 175 14.25 1.84 17.42
N LEU A 176 15.19 1.03 16.94
CA LEU A 176 14.98 -0.39 16.68
C LEU A 176 14.55 -1.11 17.96
N VAL A 177 13.41 -1.78 17.90
CA VAL A 177 12.88 -2.64 18.97
C VAL A 177 13.21 -4.10 18.67
N GLN A 178 13.01 -4.53 17.42
CA GLN A 178 13.19 -5.93 17.04
C GLN A 178 13.27 -6.10 15.52
N SER A 179 14.16 -6.97 15.04
CA SER A 179 14.15 -7.50 13.69
C SER A 179 13.13 -8.63 13.57
N LEU A 180 12.32 -8.62 12.49
CA LEU A 180 11.24 -9.58 12.26
C LEU A 180 11.60 -10.60 11.17
N GLY A 181 12.71 -10.39 10.46
CA GLY A 181 13.19 -11.27 9.40
C GLY A 181 13.06 -10.65 8.01
N SER A 182 13.41 -11.41 6.98
CA SER A 182 13.29 -11.02 5.58
C SER A 182 11.89 -11.26 5.04
N GLY A 183 11.52 -10.53 3.97
CA GLY A 183 10.22 -10.57 3.32
C GLY A 183 9.25 -9.51 3.82
N GLY A 184 8.07 -9.46 3.24
CA GLY A 184 6.98 -8.57 3.70
C GLY A 184 6.47 -9.00 5.08
N ALA A 185 6.04 -8.04 5.90
CA ALA A 185 5.37 -8.33 7.16
C ALA A 185 3.97 -7.73 7.17
N LEU A 186 3.00 -8.58 7.31
CA LEU A 186 1.59 -8.23 7.42
C LEU A 186 1.09 -8.60 8.83
N TYR A 187 0.93 -7.61 9.70
CA TYR A 187 0.45 -7.84 11.06
C TYR A 187 -0.95 -8.41 11.08
N ALA A 188 -1.15 -9.41 11.94
CA ALA A 188 -2.49 -9.92 12.22
C ALA A 188 -3.33 -8.82 12.88
N PRO A 189 -4.65 -8.84 12.68
CA PRO A 189 -5.56 -7.92 13.35
C PRO A 189 -5.44 -7.92 14.88
N SER A 190 -5.18 -9.09 15.46
CA SER A 190 -4.92 -9.25 16.90
C SER A 190 -3.66 -8.53 17.36
N GLY A 191 -2.70 -8.31 16.46
CA GLY A 191 -1.39 -7.76 16.77
C GLY A 191 -0.44 -8.73 17.49
N THR A 192 -0.79 -10.01 17.62
CA THR A 192 0.03 -11.01 18.32
C THR A 192 1.07 -11.68 17.44
N GLU A 193 0.83 -11.63 16.12
CA GLU A 193 1.65 -12.29 15.10
C GLU A 193 1.65 -11.49 13.80
N PHE A 194 2.49 -11.86 12.87
CA PHE A 194 2.50 -11.35 11.52
C PHE A 194 2.78 -12.46 10.50
N ALA A 195 2.25 -12.27 9.30
CA ALA A 195 2.50 -13.12 8.15
C ALA A 195 3.66 -12.55 7.34
N ALA A 196 4.55 -13.41 6.86
CA ALA A 196 5.62 -13.05 5.94
C ALA A 196 5.76 -14.11 4.86
N GLY A 197 6.31 -13.72 3.70
CA GLY A 197 6.64 -14.66 2.65
C GLY A 197 7.65 -15.70 3.11
N ALA A 198 7.52 -16.93 2.62
CA ALA A 198 8.40 -18.04 2.91
C ALA A 198 8.63 -18.89 1.67
N SER A 199 9.58 -19.82 1.74
CA SER A 199 9.79 -20.81 0.72
C SER A 199 8.52 -21.65 0.58
N HIS A 200 7.95 -21.69 -0.62
CA HIS A 200 6.73 -22.42 -0.95
C HIS A 200 5.47 -22.05 -0.17
N GLY A 201 5.38 -20.82 0.33
CA GLY A 201 4.18 -20.39 1.04
C GLY A 201 4.38 -19.16 1.93
N ILE A 202 3.65 -19.15 3.04
CA ILE A 202 3.65 -18.09 4.05
C ILE A 202 4.17 -18.66 5.38
N LYS A 203 4.85 -17.85 6.16
CA LYS A 203 5.17 -18.15 7.56
C LYS A 203 4.42 -17.21 8.49
N LEU A 204 3.92 -17.75 9.58
CA LEU A 204 3.45 -16.97 10.74
C LEU A 204 4.57 -16.83 11.75
N VAL A 205 4.79 -15.63 12.19
CA VAL A 205 5.85 -15.28 13.15
C VAL A 205 5.23 -14.49 14.29
N SER A 206 5.61 -14.83 15.52
CA SER A 206 5.14 -14.10 16.70
C SER A 206 5.70 -12.67 16.74
N ASN A 207 5.09 -11.82 17.53
CA ASN A 207 5.61 -10.48 17.83
C ASN A 207 7.03 -10.47 18.43
N ARG A 208 7.53 -11.63 18.88
CA ARG A 208 8.89 -11.80 19.38
C ARG A 208 9.85 -12.35 18.32
N GLY A 209 9.41 -12.50 17.07
CA GLY A 209 10.23 -13.02 15.97
C GLY A 209 10.36 -14.54 15.92
N ALA A 210 9.70 -15.29 16.82
CA ALA A 210 9.71 -16.74 16.80
C ALA A 210 8.76 -17.26 15.71
N LEU A 211 9.18 -18.25 14.94
CA LEU A 211 8.34 -18.96 13.98
C LEU A 211 7.23 -19.68 14.75
N ILE A 212 5.97 -19.34 14.42
CA ILE A 212 4.80 -20.04 14.95
C ILE A 212 4.45 -21.22 14.04
N ARG A 213 4.41 -20.98 12.72
CA ARG A 213 3.97 -21.97 11.75
C ARG A 213 4.45 -21.67 10.34
N GLN A 214 4.72 -22.73 9.57
CA GLN A 214 4.82 -22.71 8.11
C GLN A 214 3.44 -23.04 7.52
N LEU A 215 3.05 -22.30 6.49
CA LEU A 215 1.78 -22.42 5.78
C LEU A 215 2.10 -22.69 4.29
N PRO A 216 2.35 -23.94 3.90
CA PRO A 216 2.71 -24.27 2.54
C PRO A 216 1.54 -24.01 1.59
N VAL A 217 1.85 -23.45 0.40
CA VAL A 217 0.89 -23.24 -0.69
C VAL A 217 1.26 -24.15 -1.85
N PRO A 218 0.38 -25.05 -2.29
CA PRO A 218 0.68 -26.03 -3.33
C PRO A 218 1.04 -25.40 -4.67
N GLY A 219 1.98 -26.00 -5.39
CA GLY A 219 2.34 -25.56 -6.75
C GLY A 219 2.96 -24.18 -6.84
N THR A 220 3.65 -23.73 -5.80
CA THR A 220 4.36 -22.45 -5.79
C THR A 220 5.87 -22.64 -5.83
N SER A 221 6.58 -21.66 -6.40
CA SER A 221 8.04 -21.62 -6.39
C SER A 221 8.57 -21.17 -5.02
N ALA A 222 9.85 -21.43 -4.76
CA ALA A 222 10.52 -20.88 -3.59
C ALA A 222 10.46 -19.33 -3.59
N ASN A 223 10.11 -18.74 -2.44
CA ASN A 223 10.09 -17.30 -2.20
C ASN A 223 9.18 -16.46 -3.13
N THR A 224 8.15 -17.07 -3.69
CA THR A 224 7.22 -16.40 -4.62
C THR A 224 5.86 -16.10 -4.02
N CYS A 225 5.60 -16.47 -2.76
CA CYS A 225 4.40 -16.11 -2.04
C CYS A 225 4.61 -14.85 -1.19
N ASN A 226 3.72 -13.88 -1.37
CA ASN A 226 3.68 -12.66 -0.58
C ASN A 226 2.31 -12.54 0.09
N PRO A 227 2.23 -12.32 1.41
CA PRO A 227 0.98 -12.00 2.07
C PRO A 227 0.55 -10.62 1.60
N VAL A 228 -0.69 -10.51 1.12
CA VAL A 228 -1.28 -9.26 0.61
C VAL A 228 -2.02 -8.54 1.73
N ARG A 229 -2.91 -9.27 2.42
CA ARG A 229 -3.68 -8.77 3.56
C ARG A 229 -4.34 -9.91 4.33
N TRP A 230 -4.84 -9.63 5.51
CA TRP A 230 -5.78 -10.52 6.17
C TRP A 230 -7.13 -10.45 5.47
N TRP A 231 -7.59 -11.60 4.98
CA TRP A 231 -8.92 -11.73 4.35
C TRP A 231 -10.03 -11.65 5.38
N ASN A 232 -9.80 -12.28 6.52
CA ASN A 232 -10.57 -12.19 7.75
C ASN A 232 -9.63 -12.43 8.95
N SER A 233 -10.18 -12.60 10.16
CA SER A 233 -9.37 -12.78 11.37
C SER A 233 -8.52 -14.05 11.38
N GLY A 234 -8.81 -15.05 10.55
CA GLY A 234 -8.13 -16.34 10.54
C GLY A 234 -7.56 -16.76 9.17
N THR A 235 -7.66 -15.92 8.15
CA THR A 235 -7.24 -16.27 6.78
C THR A 235 -6.42 -15.15 6.18
N ILE A 236 -5.34 -15.50 5.51
CA ILE A 236 -4.46 -14.57 4.80
C ILE A 236 -4.77 -14.67 3.31
N LEU A 237 -4.96 -13.53 2.65
CA LEU A 237 -4.87 -13.44 1.20
C LEU A 237 -3.40 -13.35 0.81
N ALA A 238 -2.95 -14.27 -0.03
CA ALA A 238 -1.58 -14.31 -0.52
C ALA A 238 -1.55 -14.32 -2.04
N SER A 239 -0.60 -13.57 -2.61
CA SER A 239 -0.27 -13.62 -4.03
C SER A 239 0.94 -14.50 -4.22
N CYS A 240 0.81 -15.59 -4.99
CA CYS A 240 1.84 -16.59 -5.17
C CYS A 240 2.03 -16.91 -6.65
N SER A 241 3.29 -16.96 -7.10
CA SER A 241 3.63 -17.38 -8.46
C SER A 241 3.96 -18.86 -8.52
N PRO A 242 3.45 -19.58 -9.52
CA PRO A 242 3.83 -20.97 -9.78
C PRO A 242 5.25 -21.06 -10.37
N PRO A 243 5.88 -22.25 -10.36
CA PRO A 243 7.16 -22.45 -11.00
C PRO A 243 7.13 -22.09 -12.49
N GLY A 244 8.12 -21.34 -12.95
CA GLY A 244 8.38 -21.09 -14.38
C GLY A 244 7.48 -20.07 -15.09
N SER A 245 6.30 -19.73 -14.56
CA SER A 245 5.38 -18.80 -15.25
C SER A 245 5.56 -17.34 -14.88
N GLY A 246 6.06 -17.07 -13.68
CA GLY A 246 6.18 -15.70 -13.18
C GLY A 246 4.86 -14.96 -12.91
N VAL A 247 3.72 -15.55 -13.29
CA VAL A 247 2.40 -14.92 -13.20
C VAL A 247 1.72 -15.29 -11.88
N PRO A 248 1.54 -14.33 -10.96
CA PRO A 248 0.96 -14.61 -9.66
C PRO A 248 -0.54 -14.89 -9.73
N ARG A 249 -1.02 -15.71 -8.81
CA ARG A 249 -2.43 -15.93 -8.51
C ARG A 249 -2.72 -15.83 -7.03
N LEU A 250 -3.97 -15.62 -6.68
CA LEU A 250 -4.38 -15.40 -5.30
C LEU A 250 -4.80 -16.69 -4.61
N TRP A 251 -4.44 -16.77 -3.33
CA TRP A 251 -4.73 -17.87 -2.45
C TRP A 251 -5.31 -17.38 -1.13
N LEU A 252 -6.29 -18.12 -0.61
CA LEU A 252 -6.75 -18.00 0.77
C LEU A 252 -5.98 -19.02 1.61
N VAL A 253 -5.14 -18.53 2.51
CA VAL A 253 -4.25 -19.34 3.35
C VAL A 253 -4.71 -19.26 4.80
N PRO A 254 -5.34 -20.33 5.35
CA PRO A 254 -5.79 -20.34 6.73
C PRO A 254 -4.61 -20.27 7.70
N ALA A 255 -4.64 -19.34 8.66
CA ALA A 255 -3.62 -19.20 9.70
C ALA A 255 -3.58 -20.42 10.64
N SER A 256 -4.67 -21.18 10.73
CA SER A 256 -4.75 -22.45 11.45
C SER A 256 -3.85 -23.55 10.88
N GLY A 257 -3.38 -23.40 9.63
CA GLY A 257 -2.63 -24.44 8.90
C GLY A 257 -3.51 -25.44 8.16
N ALA A 258 -4.81 -25.19 8.05
CA ALA A 258 -5.67 -25.97 7.15
C ALA A 258 -5.27 -25.75 5.68
N HIS A 259 -5.77 -26.61 4.79
CA HIS A 259 -5.40 -26.56 3.37
C HIS A 259 -5.71 -25.21 2.73
N PRO A 260 -4.73 -24.56 2.07
CA PRO A 260 -4.97 -23.34 1.32
C PRO A 260 -5.90 -23.59 0.14
N LYS A 261 -6.74 -22.60 -0.14
CA LYS A 261 -7.67 -22.61 -1.28
C LYS A 261 -7.24 -21.58 -2.31
N ALA A 262 -7.10 -22.00 -3.57
CA ALA A 262 -6.92 -21.04 -4.65
C ALA A 262 -8.17 -20.17 -4.78
N LEU A 263 -8.00 -18.86 -4.72
CA LEU A 263 -9.07 -17.90 -4.91
C LEU A 263 -9.30 -17.59 -6.38
N THR A 264 -8.20 -17.55 -7.16
CA THR A 264 -8.26 -17.31 -8.60
C THR A 264 -7.76 -18.52 -9.38
N PRO A 265 -8.25 -18.77 -10.62
CA PRO A 265 -7.78 -19.86 -11.45
C PRO A 265 -6.31 -19.66 -11.84
N PRO A 266 -5.63 -20.71 -12.32
CA PRO A 266 -4.32 -20.56 -12.95
C PRO A 266 -4.39 -19.56 -14.11
N ARG A 267 -3.40 -18.66 -14.19
CA ARG A 267 -3.28 -17.69 -15.27
C ARG A 267 -2.43 -18.27 -16.40
N ASN A 268 -2.73 -17.87 -17.62
CA ASN A 268 -1.93 -18.22 -18.79
C ASN A 268 -0.98 -17.07 -19.13
N PRO A 269 0.34 -17.23 -18.92
CA PRO A 269 1.31 -16.17 -19.18
C PRO A 269 1.43 -15.81 -20.67
N ASN A 270 0.95 -16.69 -21.56
CA ASN A 270 0.94 -16.46 -23.01
C ASN A 270 -0.26 -15.62 -23.46
N ARG A 271 -1.21 -15.36 -22.59
CA ARG A 271 -2.33 -14.49 -22.88
C ARG A 271 -1.88 -13.04 -22.77
N SER A 272 -1.88 -12.32 -23.89
CA SER A 272 -1.50 -10.93 -23.96
C SER A 272 -2.23 -10.10 -22.88
N GLY A 273 -1.47 -9.37 -22.08
CA GLY A 273 -1.99 -8.43 -21.11
C GLY A 273 -2.37 -8.99 -19.74
N ASP A 274 -2.19 -10.29 -19.48
CA ASP A 274 -2.44 -10.89 -18.16
C ASP A 274 -1.13 -11.09 -17.40
N LEU A 275 -0.79 -10.16 -16.51
CA LEU A 275 0.40 -10.20 -15.67
C LEU A 275 0.12 -10.71 -14.24
N GLY A 276 -1.09 -11.23 -13.99
CA GLY A 276 -1.48 -11.88 -12.76
C GLY A 276 -2.28 -11.03 -11.78
N ASP A 277 -2.75 -11.69 -10.73
CA ASP A 277 -3.63 -11.11 -9.71
C ASP A 277 -2.81 -10.60 -8.52
N LEU A 278 -3.03 -9.35 -8.13
CA LEU A 278 -2.30 -8.67 -7.07
C LEU A 278 -3.08 -8.62 -5.75
N ASP A 279 -4.40 -8.39 -5.82
CA ASP A 279 -5.28 -8.28 -4.65
C ASP A 279 -6.73 -8.66 -5.02
N ALA A 280 -7.60 -8.84 -4.02
CA ALA A 280 -9.01 -9.16 -4.23
C ALA A 280 -9.92 -8.62 -3.11
N TRP A 281 -11.18 -8.37 -3.43
CA TRP A 281 -12.21 -7.92 -2.48
C TRP A 281 -13.52 -8.67 -2.74
N GLN A 282 -14.09 -9.25 -1.67
CA GLN A 282 -15.43 -9.79 -1.71
C GLN A 282 -16.43 -8.69 -1.36
N LEU A 283 -17.27 -8.30 -2.30
CA LEU A 283 -18.39 -7.40 -2.08
C LEU A 283 -19.69 -8.18 -2.19
N SER A 284 -20.82 -7.58 -1.76
CA SER A 284 -22.15 -8.15 -1.98
C SER A 284 -22.47 -8.41 -3.45
N SER A 285 -21.91 -7.60 -4.36
CA SER A 285 -22.06 -7.72 -5.81
C SER A 285 -21.12 -8.74 -6.46
N GLY A 286 -20.18 -9.36 -5.72
CA GLY A 286 -19.28 -10.38 -6.23
C GLY A 286 -17.83 -10.24 -5.79
N LEU A 287 -16.96 -11.08 -6.33
CA LEU A 287 -15.52 -11.05 -6.12
C LEU A 287 -14.87 -10.13 -7.15
N TYR A 288 -14.10 -9.16 -6.68
CA TYR A 288 -13.34 -8.21 -7.50
C TYR A 288 -11.86 -8.41 -7.29
N LEU A 289 -11.10 -8.35 -8.38
CA LEU A 289 -9.66 -8.60 -8.43
C LEU A 289 -8.96 -7.33 -8.90
N GLN A 290 -7.83 -7.03 -8.28
CA GLN A 290 -6.82 -6.13 -8.84
C GLN A 290 -5.83 -6.97 -9.62
N ALA A 291 -5.62 -6.67 -10.88
CA ALA A 291 -4.63 -7.37 -11.69
C ALA A 291 -3.67 -6.39 -12.36
N ALA A 292 -2.43 -6.85 -12.58
CA ALA A 292 -1.47 -6.09 -13.35
C ALA A 292 -1.72 -6.26 -14.84
N GLY A 293 -1.62 -5.17 -15.57
CA GLY A 293 -1.66 -5.10 -17.02
C GLY A 293 -0.30 -4.67 -17.61
N PRO A 294 -0.20 -4.57 -18.94
CA PRO A 294 0.99 -4.09 -19.63
C PRO A 294 1.38 -2.68 -19.14
N CYS A 295 2.67 -2.38 -19.17
CA CYS A 295 3.21 -1.06 -18.80
C CYS A 295 2.91 -0.63 -17.36
N GLY A 296 2.59 -1.57 -16.46
CA GLY A 296 2.31 -1.26 -15.05
C GLY A 296 0.89 -0.77 -14.77
N VAL A 297 0.01 -0.74 -15.77
CA VAL A 297 -1.40 -0.37 -15.62
C VAL A 297 -2.10 -1.37 -14.71
N LEU A 298 -2.96 -0.87 -13.82
CA LEU A 298 -3.72 -1.70 -12.88
C LEU A 298 -5.19 -1.76 -13.32
N HIS A 299 -5.71 -2.98 -13.43
CA HIS A 299 -7.07 -3.23 -13.84
C HIS A 299 -7.91 -3.83 -12.71
N ILE A 300 -9.21 -3.53 -12.73
CA ILE A 300 -10.19 -4.14 -11.85
C ILE A 300 -10.99 -5.16 -12.67
N TYR A 301 -11.04 -6.40 -12.19
CA TYR A 301 -11.88 -7.44 -12.80
C TYR A 301 -12.93 -7.92 -11.81
N ARG A 302 -14.09 -8.31 -12.31
CA ARG A 302 -15.07 -9.09 -11.57
C ARG A 302 -14.91 -10.56 -11.93
N GLN A 303 -14.78 -11.43 -10.95
CA GLN A 303 -14.75 -12.88 -11.15
C GLN A 303 -16.15 -13.46 -10.98
N ALA A 304 -16.60 -14.23 -11.97
CA ALA A 304 -17.82 -15.02 -11.87
C ALA A 304 -17.60 -16.33 -11.09
N PRO A 305 -18.65 -16.98 -10.58
CA PRO A 305 -18.53 -18.25 -9.85
C PRO A 305 -17.78 -19.35 -10.61
N GLY A 306 -17.87 -19.37 -11.94
CA GLY A 306 -17.14 -20.31 -12.81
C GLY A 306 -15.68 -19.93 -13.09
N GLY A 307 -15.15 -18.87 -12.45
CA GLY A 307 -13.75 -18.44 -12.61
C GLY A 307 -13.50 -17.50 -13.82
N SER A 308 -14.49 -17.29 -14.68
CA SER A 308 -14.36 -16.30 -15.77
C SER A 308 -14.27 -14.89 -15.18
N ILE A 309 -13.48 -14.03 -15.83
CA ILE A 309 -13.27 -12.66 -15.39
C ILE A 309 -13.80 -11.66 -16.43
N LYS A 310 -14.34 -10.55 -15.93
CA LYS A 310 -14.81 -9.43 -16.74
C LYS A 310 -14.15 -8.15 -16.27
N LEU A 311 -13.55 -7.41 -17.19
CA LEU A 311 -12.99 -6.08 -16.90
C LEU A 311 -14.11 -5.13 -16.41
N ILE A 312 -13.81 -4.41 -15.35
CA ILE A 312 -14.66 -3.35 -14.80
C ILE A 312 -14.03 -2.02 -15.18
N THR A 313 -14.75 -1.26 -15.97
CA THR A 313 -14.39 0.10 -16.30
C THR A 313 -14.97 1.03 -15.23
N VAL A 314 -14.11 1.76 -14.53
CA VAL A 314 -14.53 2.86 -13.66
C VAL A 314 -14.78 4.07 -14.58
N PRO A 315 -16.00 4.65 -14.61
CA PRO A 315 -16.30 5.77 -15.48
C PRO A 315 -15.39 6.98 -15.20
N HIS A 316 -15.21 7.82 -16.21
CA HIS A 316 -14.42 9.06 -16.13
C HIS A 316 -12.95 8.86 -15.69
N THR A 317 -12.39 7.67 -15.92
CA THR A 317 -10.97 7.34 -15.69
C THR A 317 -10.34 6.83 -16.99
N ASN A 318 -9.02 6.78 -17.05
CA ASN A 318 -8.28 6.23 -18.20
C ASN A 318 -8.16 4.69 -18.19
N GLY A 319 -8.75 4.02 -17.19
CA GLY A 319 -8.70 2.56 -17.05
C GLY A 319 -7.55 2.01 -16.20
N ASP A 320 -6.59 2.85 -15.81
CA ASP A 320 -5.59 2.51 -14.79
C ASP A 320 -6.19 2.83 -13.41
N ASN A 321 -6.61 1.81 -12.68
CA ASN A 321 -7.38 1.99 -11.46
C ASN A 321 -6.79 1.15 -10.33
N ARG A 322 -6.21 1.80 -9.33
CA ARG A 322 -5.70 1.14 -8.14
C ARG A 322 -6.76 1.10 -7.05
N VAL A 323 -7.15 -0.10 -6.64
CA VAL A 323 -8.02 -0.28 -5.48
C VAL A 323 -7.18 -0.25 -4.21
N LEU A 324 -7.52 0.63 -3.29
CA LEU A 324 -6.82 0.79 -2.02
C LEU A 324 -7.46 -0.02 -0.89
N THR A 325 -8.79 -0.09 -0.91
CA THR A 325 -9.59 -0.85 0.06
C THR A 325 -11.03 -0.99 -0.43
N ALA A 326 -11.83 -1.74 0.33
CA ALA A 326 -13.27 -1.87 0.10
C ALA A 326 -14.07 -1.59 1.37
N ARG A 327 -15.33 -1.16 1.24
CA ARG A 327 -16.27 -0.98 2.34
C ARG A 327 -17.71 -1.15 1.86
N GLY A 328 -18.42 -2.11 2.45
CA GLY A 328 -19.76 -2.47 2.00
C GLY A 328 -19.75 -2.91 0.54
N SER A 329 -20.55 -2.26 -0.31
CA SER A 329 -20.60 -2.53 -1.75
C SER A 329 -19.54 -1.75 -2.56
N ARG A 330 -18.69 -0.92 -1.93
CA ARG A 330 -17.85 0.05 -2.63
C ARG A 330 -16.35 -0.24 -2.50
N LEU A 331 -15.62 0.09 -3.55
CA LEU A 331 -14.16 0.12 -3.61
C LEU A 331 -13.67 1.56 -3.47
N LEU A 332 -12.61 1.78 -2.69
CA LEU A 332 -11.86 3.03 -2.70
C LEU A 332 -10.83 2.94 -3.82
N VAL A 333 -10.97 3.77 -4.83
CA VAL A 333 -10.17 3.73 -6.04
C VAL A 333 -9.35 5.01 -6.17
N GLU A 334 -8.06 4.83 -6.39
CA GLU A 334 -7.14 5.84 -6.87
C GLU A 334 -7.07 5.69 -8.39
N ALA A 335 -7.44 6.73 -9.11
CA ALA A 335 -7.70 6.66 -10.54
C ALA A 335 -7.03 7.82 -11.27
N PRO A 336 -6.07 7.57 -12.15
CA PRO A 336 -5.65 8.53 -13.15
C PRO A 336 -6.82 8.91 -14.06
N THR A 337 -7.00 10.20 -14.31
CA THR A 337 -8.14 10.71 -15.10
C THR A 337 -7.74 11.11 -16.51
N ASP A 338 -6.45 11.27 -16.75
CA ASP A 338 -5.91 11.68 -18.06
C ASP A 338 -4.44 11.23 -18.24
N CYS A 339 -3.88 11.53 -19.41
CA CYS A 339 -2.46 11.26 -19.70
C CYS A 339 -1.51 12.30 -19.08
N THR A 340 -2.00 13.29 -18.36
CA THR A 340 -1.21 14.36 -17.73
C THR A 340 -0.78 14.02 -16.29
N GLY A 341 -1.07 12.80 -15.84
CA GLY A 341 -0.70 12.33 -14.52
C GLY A 341 -1.61 12.80 -13.39
N SER A 342 -2.78 13.39 -13.70
CA SER A 342 -3.76 13.74 -12.67
C SER A 342 -4.36 12.50 -12.04
N VAL A 343 -4.28 12.40 -10.71
CA VAL A 343 -4.79 11.26 -9.94
C VAL A 343 -5.93 11.70 -9.04
N SER A 344 -7.08 11.09 -9.23
CA SER A 344 -8.28 11.31 -8.44
C SER A 344 -8.51 10.20 -7.42
N LEU A 345 -9.36 10.46 -6.44
CA LEU A 345 -9.75 9.50 -5.40
C LEU A 345 -11.28 9.44 -5.30
N LEU A 346 -11.84 8.24 -5.38
CA LEU A 346 -13.29 8.05 -5.33
C LEU A 346 -13.69 6.75 -4.64
N TRP A 347 -14.88 6.74 -4.04
CA TRP A 347 -15.61 5.51 -3.75
C TRP A 347 -16.41 5.12 -4.99
N TYR A 348 -16.22 3.90 -5.46
CA TYR A 348 -16.91 3.33 -6.61
C TYR A 348 -17.70 2.08 -6.20
N ASP A 349 -18.99 2.04 -6.51
CA ASP A 349 -19.82 0.84 -6.35
C ASP A 349 -19.93 0.11 -7.70
N PRO A 350 -19.22 -1.02 -7.86
CA PRO A 350 -19.24 -1.72 -9.14
C PRO A 350 -20.56 -2.46 -9.43
N GLY A 351 -21.43 -2.64 -8.43
CA GLY A 351 -22.75 -3.24 -8.60
C GLY A 351 -23.76 -2.27 -9.21
N THR A 352 -23.76 -1.03 -8.74
CA THR A 352 -24.68 0.04 -9.18
C THR A 352 -24.04 1.03 -10.16
N ARG A 353 -22.68 1.00 -10.28
CA ARG A 353 -21.85 1.98 -10.98
C ARG A 353 -21.89 3.38 -10.38
N ALA A 354 -22.32 3.51 -9.14
CA ALA A 354 -22.35 4.79 -8.45
C ALA A 354 -20.93 5.24 -8.06
N GLU A 355 -20.67 6.53 -8.28
CA GLU A 355 -19.40 7.18 -7.97
C GLU A 355 -19.60 8.24 -6.90
N GLN A 356 -18.68 8.29 -5.95
CA GLN A 356 -18.57 9.37 -4.99
C GLN A 356 -17.14 9.89 -4.97
N TRP A 357 -16.91 10.99 -5.63
CA TRP A 357 -15.60 11.62 -5.72
C TRP A 357 -15.19 12.24 -4.40
N LEU A 358 -14.09 11.76 -3.85
CA LEU A 358 -13.46 12.33 -2.65
C LEU A 358 -12.50 13.45 -3.03
N ILE A 359 -11.70 13.23 -4.07
CA ILE A 359 -10.82 14.23 -4.70
C ILE A 359 -10.96 14.05 -6.21
N ARG A 360 -11.19 15.14 -6.93
CA ARG A 360 -11.30 15.15 -8.39
C ARG A 360 -10.27 16.09 -8.99
N ALA A 361 -9.77 15.75 -10.17
CA ALA A 361 -8.91 16.62 -10.98
C ALA A 361 -9.52 18.04 -11.17
N PRO A 362 -8.71 19.08 -11.41
CA PRO A 362 -7.29 19.02 -11.64
C PRO A 362 -6.49 18.90 -10.33
N GLY A 363 -5.39 18.13 -10.39
CA GLY A 363 -4.45 17.91 -9.30
C GLY A 363 -4.20 16.43 -9.04
N ASN A 364 -3.30 16.16 -8.11
CA ASN A 364 -2.82 14.81 -7.86
C ASN A 364 -3.01 14.40 -6.41
N VAL A 365 -3.58 13.22 -6.22
CA VAL A 365 -3.46 12.46 -4.99
C VAL A 365 -2.08 11.79 -5.01
N ILE A 366 -1.26 12.06 -4.00
CA ILE A 366 0.12 11.59 -3.91
C ILE A 366 0.35 10.61 -2.76
N GLY A 367 -0.65 10.41 -1.91
CA GLY A 367 -0.61 9.45 -0.82
C GLY A 367 -1.98 9.28 -0.19
N VAL A 368 -2.34 8.05 0.13
CA VAL A 368 -3.62 7.73 0.76
C VAL A 368 -3.41 6.73 1.89
N ALA A 369 -4.05 6.99 3.03
CA ALA A 369 -4.14 6.03 4.12
C ALA A 369 -5.58 5.97 4.65
N ASN A 370 -6.06 4.76 4.89
CA ASN A 370 -7.43 4.52 5.35
C ASN A 370 -7.47 4.45 6.88
N ALA A 371 -8.60 4.87 7.46
CA ALA A 371 -8.89 4.52 8.84
C ALA A 371 -9.05 3.00 8.96
N VAL A 372 -8.20 2.42 9.78
CA VAL A 372 -8.08 0.97 9.98
C VAL A 372 -9.19 0.48 10.93
N PRO A 373 -9.57 -0.80 10.86
CA PRO A 373 -8.68 -1.93 10.68
C PRO A 373 -8.62 -2.45 9.25
N PHE A 374 -7.41 -2.88 8.85
CA PHE A 374 -7.08 -3.45 7.54
C PHE A 374 -7.82 -4.73 7.16
N TYR A 375 -8.30 -5.48 8.13
CA TYR A 375 -9.27 -6.51 7.85
C TYR A 375 -10.63 -5.83 7.90
N SER A 376 -11.13 -5.58 6.79
CA SER A 376 -12.50 -5.19 6.75
C SER A 376 -13.32 -6.37 7.27
N ARG A 377 -14.18 -6.15 8.23
CA ARG A 377 -15.36 -6.97 8.49
C ARG A 377 -16.15 -7.27 7.19
N GLN A 378 -15.67 -6.78 6.07
CA GLN A 378 -16.25 -6.79 4.74
C GLN A 378 -16.14 -8.14 4.04
N ASN A 379 -15.21 -9.00 4.44
CA ASN A 379 -14.99 -10.28 3.78
C ASN A 379 -15.38 -11.50 4.61
N GLY A 380 -16.03 -11.36 5.73
CA GLY A 380 -16.21 -12.52 6.60
C GLY A 380 -17.40 -12.61 7.52
N ASP A 381 -18.19 -11.56 7.64
CA ASP A 381 -19.38 -11.57 8.48
C ASP A 381 -20.65 -11.46 7.60
N LEU A 382 -20.80 -12.43 6.68
CA LEU A 382 -22.08 -12.79 6.04
C LEU A 382 -22.55 -14.12 6.59
#